data_ee5745e070df3e7704a5a3741f18dd1e
#
_entry.id   ee5745e070df3e7704a5a3741f18dd1e
#
_cell.length_a   1.000
_cell.length_b   1.000
_cell.length_c   1.000
_cell.angle_alpha   90.00
_cell.angle_beta   90.00
_cell.angle_gamma   90.00
#
_symmetry.space_group_name_H-M   'P 1'
#
loop_
_entity.id
_entity.type
_entity.pdbx_description
1 polymer ?
#
loop_
_entity_poly.entity_id
_entity_poly.type
_entity_poly.pdbx_seq_one_letter_code
_entity_poly.pdbx_strand_id
1 'polypeptide(L)'
;MNGLIIGMDLCDSCTHISCQGQETIWSVPTRIGKEPDSDVWRVAEESAGGALEGMVVEDKLLSLAMKDGTATIDGVRYEGLYLLKMFLKQVLAIPRQASGKEEIENLVITVPKLEVKLVDCLMYCADFLEID
;
A
#
# COMPACT_ATOMS: atom_id res chain seq x y z
N MET A 1 -13.18 13.83 -17.80
CA MET A 1 -12.45 12.70 -17.22
C MET A 1 -11.28 13.19 -16.41
N ASN A 2 -11.47 13.22 -15.12
CA ASN A 2 -10.55 13.88 -14.22
C ASN A 2 -9.92 12.96 -13.19
N GLY A 3 -10.08 11.66 -13.38
CA GLY A 3 -9.51 10.68 -12.48
C GLY A 3 -8.02 10.44 -12.72
N LEU A 4 -7.37 9.86 -11.74
CA LEU A 4 -5.96 9.48 -11.79
C LEU A 4 -5.78 8.18 -12.55
N ILE A 5 -4.72 8.13 -13.36
CA ILE A 5 -4.26 6.89 -13.99
C ILE A 5 -2.94 6.53 -13.33
N ILE A 6 -2.94 5.44 -12.58
CA ILE A 6 -1.83 5.06 -11.70
C ILE A 6 -1.26 3.72 -12.14
N GLY A 7 0.06 3.64 -12.24
CA GLY A 7 0.79 2.39 -12.39
C GLY A 7 1.49 2.05 -11.09
N MET A 8 1.40 0.80 -10.66
CA MET A 8 2.02 0.36 -9.42
C MET A 8 2.76 -0.95 -9.68
N ASP A 9 4.06 -0.96 -9.35
CA ASP A 9 4.87 -2.17 -9.36
C ASP A 9 4.99 -2.63 -7.90
N LEU A 10 4.23 -3.68 -7.57
CA LEU A 10 4.04 -4.12 -6.19
C LEU A 10 4.87 -5.36 -5.90
N CYS A 11 5.78 -5.27 -4.94
CA CYS A 11 6.53 -6.43 -4.48
C CYS A 11 6.86 -6.27 -2.99
N ASP A 12 7.23 -7.39 -2.33
CA ASP A 12 7.43 -7.38 -0.87
C ASP A 12 8.61 -6.54 -0.39
N SER A 13 9.57 -6.25 -1.25
CA SER A 13 10.71 -5.42 -0.87
C SER A 13 10.41 -3.94 -1.01
N CYS A 14 9.82 -3.55 -2.15
CA CYS A 14 9.56 -2.15 -2.45
C CYS A 14 8.44 -2.03 -3.46
N THR A 15 7.63 -1.00 -3.31
CA THR A 15 6.54 -0.68 -4.23
C THR A 15 6.88 0.61 -4.95
N HIS A 16 6.76 0.61 -6.29
CA HIS A 16 6.98 1.79 -7.11
C HIS A 16 5.66 2.26 -7.69
N ILE A 17 5.43 3.56 -7.65
CA ILE A 17 4.16 4.15 -8.09
C ILE A 17 4.46 5.25 -9.11
N SER A 18 3.76 5.18 -10.23
CA SER A 18 3.76 6.26 -11.23
C SER A 18 2.33 6.74 -11.45
N CYS A 19 2.20 7.98 -11.87
CA CYS A 19 0.91 8.59 -12.14
C CYS A 19 1.00 9.41 -13.40
N GLN A 20 0.03 9.25 -14.29
CA GLN A 20 0.01 10.00 -15.54
C GLN A 20 -0.06 11.50 -15.24
N GLY A 21 0.81 12.27 -15.89
CA GLY A 21 0.91 13.71 -15.67
C GLY A 21 1.88 14.12 -14.58
N GLN A 22 2.46 13.14 -13.86
CA GLN A 22 3.48 13.39 -12.84
C GLN A 22 4.81 12.81 -13.32
N GLU A 23 5.87 13.59 -13.23
CA GLU A 23 7.20 13.14 -13.63
C GLU A 23 7.87 12.26 -12.58
N THR A 24 7.46 12.40 -11.34
CA THR A 24 8.04 11.67 -10.22
C THR A 24 7.52 10.24 -10.17
N ILE A 25 8.42 9.29 -9.97
CA ILE A 25 8.07 7.92 -9.61
C ILE A 25 8.42 7.76 -8.13
N TRP A 26 7.44 7.39 -7.33
CA TRP A 26 7.65 7.24 -5.89
C TRP A 26 8.03 5.81 -5.56
N SER A 27 9.02 5.64 -4.70
CA SER A 27 9.44 4.34 -4.20
C SER A 27 9.11 4.25 -2.72
N VAL A 28 8.34 3.24 -2.35
CA VAL A 28 7.87 3.06 -0.98
C VAL A 28 8.20 1.64 -0.54
N PRO A 29 9.01 1.46 0.51
CA PRO A 29 9.21 0.11 1.06
C PRO A 29 7.86 -0.53 1.40
N THR A 30 7.69 -1.80 1.05
CA THR A 30 6.41 -2.51 1.24
C THR A 30 6.29 -2.95 2.69
N ARG A 31 6.08 -2.00 3.55
CA ARG A 31 5.89 -2.19 4.98
C ARG A 31 5.00 -1.09 5.53
N ILE A 32 4.37 -1.38 6.64
CA ILE A 32 3.46 -0.42 7.27
C ILE A 32 3.84 -0.25 8.74
N GLY A 33 3.78 0.97 9.22
CA GLY A 33 4.01 1.30 10.62
C GLY A 33 2.75 1.83 11.27
N LYS A 34 2.61 1.56 12.57
CA LYS A 34 1.50 2.08 13.36
C LYS A 34 2.10 2.88 14.52
N GLU A 35 1.57 4.07 14.75
CA GLU A 35 1.96 4.84 15.93
C GLU A 35 1.48 4.14 17.20
N PRO A 36 2.33 4.01 18.24
CA PRO A 36 1.92 3.37 19.49
C PRO A 36 0.68 4.02 20.09
N ASP A 37 -0.21 3.19 20.62
CA ASP A 37 -1.44 3.64 21.28
C ASP A 37 -2.34 4.52 20.41
N SER A 38 -2.30 4.32 19.10
CA SER A 38 -3.03 5.12 18.12
C SER A 38 -3.52 4.26 16.97
N ASP A 39 -4.50 4.72 16.25
CA ASP A 39 -4.96 4.08 15.00
C ASP A 39 -4.35 4.73 13.76
N VAL A 40 -3.26 5.46 13.92
CA VAL A 40 -2.59 6.13 12.81
C VAL A 40 -1.59 5.17 12.17
N TRP A 41 -1.79 4.89 10.89
CA TRP A 41 -0.94 4.03 10.08
C TRP A 41 -0.14 4.90 9.09
N ARG A 42 1.12 4.54 8.89
CA ARG A 42 2.00 5.30 8.00
C ARG A 42 2.87 4.38 7.15
N VAL A 43 3.25 4.89 5.98
CA VAL A 43 4.25 4.29 5.11
C VAL A 43 5.40 5.28 4.95
N ALA A 44 6.58 4.77 4.60
CA ALA A 44 7.76 5.61 4.38
C ALA A 44 8.13 5.62 2.91
N GLU A 45 8.29 6.81 2.34
CA GLU A 45 8.95 6.93 1.04
C GLU A 45 10.45 6.76 1.25
N GLU A 46 11.16 6.19 0.26
CA GLU A 46 12.61 5.99 0.38
C GLU A 46 13.34 7.30 0.64
N SER A 47 12.89 8.38 0.04
CA SER A 47 13.49 9.70 0.21
C SER A 47 13.21 10.32 1.57
N ALA A 48 12.27 9.77 2.34
CA ALA A 48 11.88 10.29 3.64
C ALA A 48 12.38 9.36 4.76
N GLY A 49 13.69 9.16 4.83
CA GLY A 49 14.30 8.28 5.82
C GLY A 49 13.83 8.59 7.23
N GLY A 50 13.59 7.56 8.04
CA GLY A 50 13.18 7.71 9.42
C GLY A 50 11.70 7.96 9.65
N ALA A 51 10.88 7.98 8.60
CA ALA A 51 9.44 8.27 8.71
C ALA A 51 8.68 7.27 9.59
N LEU A 52 9.21 6.04 9.73
CA LEU A 52 8.61 5.01 10.57
C LEU A 52 9.38 4.81 11.88
N GLU A 53 10.32 5.68 12.18
CA GLU A 53 11.09 5.61 13.43
C GLU A 53 10.16 5.76 14.63
N GLY A 54 10.34 4.90 15.63
CA GLY A 54 9.51 4.90 16.83
C GLY A 54 8.18 4.18 16.68
N MET A 55 7.88 3.64 15.49
CA MET A 55 6.64 2.91 15.25
C MET A 55 6.87 1.41 15.26
N VAL A 56 5.81 0.66 15.49
CA VAL A 56 5.82 -0.79 15.30
C VAL A 56 5.60 -1.04 13.81
N VAL A 57 6.53 -1.75 13.16
CA VAL A 57 6.55 -1.93 11.71
C VAL A 57 6.38 -3.39 11.35
N GLU A 58 5.56 -3.66 10.33
CA GLU A 58 5.42 -4.99 9.74
C GLU A 58 5.76 -4.92 8.26
N ASP A 59 6.55 -5.90 7.78
CA ASP A 59 6.95 -6.00 6.38
C ASP A 59 6.40 -7.28 5.74
N LYS A 60 6.78 -7.54 4.47
CA LYS A 60 6.35 -8.72 3.72
C LYS A 60 4.85 -8.87 3.66
N LEU A 61 4.18 -7.76 3.43
CA LEU A 61 2.71 -7.69 3.48
C LEU A 61 2.02 -8.57 2.45
N LEU A 62 2.60 -8.71 1.24
CA LEU A 62 2.04 -9.56 0.20
C LEU A 62 2.08 -11.03 0.63
N SER A 63 3.24 -11.47 1.12
CA SER A 63 3.41 -12.85 1.58
C SER A 63 2.48 -13.17 2.73
N LEU A 64 2.36 -12.23 3.66
CA LEU A 64 1.50 -12.40 4.83
C LEU A 64 0.02 -12.53 4.41
N ALA A 65 -0.43 -11.68 3.51
CA ALA A 65 -1.80 -11.71 3.01
C ALA A 65 -2.09 -13.01 2.25
N MET A 66 -1.16 -13.46 1.41
CA MET A 66 -1.34 -14.68 0.62
C MET A 66 -1.40 -15.95 1.47
N LYS A 67 -0.77 -15.93 2.64
CA LYS A 67 -0.75 -17.09 3.54
C LYS A 67 -1.89 -17.07 4.55
N ASP A 68 -2.79 -16.12 4.45
CA ASP A 68 -3.82 -15.86 5.47
C ASP A 68 -3.19 -15.69 6.86
N GLY A 69 -1.98 -15.12 6.89
CA GLY A 69 -1.24 -14.92 8.11
C GLY A 69 -1.73 -13.74 8.92
N THR A 70 -1.25 -13.68 10.15
CA THR A 70 -1.56 -12.57 11.05
C THR A 70 -0.27 -12.02 11.65
N ALA A 71 -0.32 -10.76 12.07
CA ALA A 71 0.76 -10.13 12.80
C ALA A 71 0.19 -9.41 14.01
N THR A 72 0.95 -9.42 15.09
CA THR A 72 0.57 -8.69 16.31
C THR A 72 1.31 -7.37 16.33
N ILE A 73 0.55 -6.29 16.34
CA ILE A 73 1.10 -4.93 16.35
C ILE A 73 0.47 -4.21 17.53
N ASP A 74 1.29 -3.72 18.43
CA ASP A 74 0.85 -2.95 19.61
C ASP A 74 -0.19 -3.74 20.44
N GLY A 75 0.04 -5.06 20.58
CA GLY A 75 -0.82 -5.95 21.35
C GLY A 75 -2.09 -6.40 20.66
N VAL A 76 -2.34 -5.97 19.43
CA VAL A 76 -3.53 -6.33 18.67
C VAL A 76 -3.13 -7.20 17.48
N ARG A 77 -3.90 -8.26 17.24
CA ARG A 77 -3.67 -9.16 16.10
C ARG A 77 -4.39 -8.62 14.87
N TYR A 78 -3.65 -8.45 13.78
CA TYR A 78 -4.18 -8.01 12.50
C TYR A 78 -3.98 -9.08 11.44
N GLU A 79 -4.97 -9.27 10.58
CA GLU A 79 -4.82 -10.12 9.41
C GLU A 79 -3.91 -9.46 8.39
N GLY A 80 -3.09 -10.26 7.70
CA GLY A 80 -2.20 -9.75 6.66
C GLY A 80 -2.95 -9.02 5.56
N LEU A 81 -4.14 -9.49 5.22
CA LEU A 81 -4.99 -8.84 4.22
C LEU A 81 -5.40 -7.43 4.67
N TYR A 82 -5.70 -7.25 5.96
CA TYR A 82 -6.01 -5.94 6.53
C TYR A 82 -4.80 -5.01 6.43
N LEU A 83 -3.61 -5.51 6.76
CA LEU A 83 -2.38 -4.73 6.70
C LEU A 83 -2.05 -4.32 5.27
N LEU A 84 -2.24 -5.23 4.30
CA LEU A 84 -2.04 -4.92 2.89
C LEU A 84 -3.02 -3.84 2.44
N LYS A 85 -4.27 -3.94 2.85
CA LYS A 85 -5.29 -2.92 2.55
C LYS A 85 -4.87 -1.55 3.09
N MET A 86 -4.41 -1.50 4.33
CA MET A 86 -3.97 -0.24 4.94
C MET A 86 -2.73 0.32 4.24
N PHE A 87 -1.80 -0.56 3.83
CA PHE A 87 -0.64 -0.14 3.06
C PHE A 87 -1.05 0.51 1.73
N LEU A 88 -1.93 -0.15 0.98
CA LEU A 88 -2.40 0.38 -0.31
C LEU A 88 -3.13 1.70 -0.14
N LYS A 89 -3.93 1.82 0.90
CA LYS A 89 -4.62 3.08 1.20
C LYS A 89 -3.64 4.22 1.39
N GLN A 90 -2.59 4.00 2.17
CA GLN A 90 -1.58 5.03 2.43
C GLN A 90 -0.77 5.36 1.17
N VAL A 91 -0.40 4.34 0.41
CA VAL A 91 0.41 4.51 -0.80
C VAL A 91 -0.37 5.27 -1.87
N LEU A 92 -1.64 4.94 -2.07
CA LEU A 92 -2.47 5.63 -3.06
C LEU A 92 -2.79 7.07 -2.68
N ALA A 93 -2.63 7.44 -1.42
CA ALA A 93 -2.76 8.83 -1.00
C ALA A 93 -1.66 9.71 -1.58
N ILE A 94 -0.49 9.15 -1.91
CA ILE A 94 0.64 9.91 -2.42
C ILE A 94 0.30 10.61 -3.76
N PRO A 95 -0.12 9.88 -4.81
CA PRO A 95 -0.49 10.54 -6.07
C PRO A 95 -1.72 11.44 -5.93
N ARG A 96 -2.64 11.09 -5.04
CA ARG A 96 -3.81 11.94 -4.79
C ARG A 96 -3.41 13.30 -4.24
N GLN A 97 -2.50 13.32 -3.28
CA GLN A 97 -1.99 14.58 -2.70
C GLN A 97 -1.15 15.37 -3.70
N ALA A 98 -0.31 14.68 -4.47
CA ALA A 98 0.57 15.33 -5.44
C ALA A 98 -0.22 16.00 -6.57
N SER A 99 -1.34 15.41 -6.99
CA SER A 99 -2.15 15.90 -8.11
C SER A 99 -3.31 16.77 -7.69
N GLY A 100 -3.74 16.67 -6.45
CA GLY A 100 -4.95 17.32 -5.96
C GLY A 100 -6.23 16.64 -6.40
N LYS A 101 -6.14 15.46 -7.01
CA LYS A 101 -7.29 14.67 -7.47
C LYS A 101 -7.53 13.52 -6.51
N GLU A 102 -8.81 13.21 -6.26
CA GLU A 102 -9.20 12.16 -5.32
C GLU A 102 -9.58 10.85 -6.00
N GLU A 103 -10.20 10.93 -7.17
CA GLU A 103 -10.74 9.77 -7.86
C GLU A 103 -9.67 9.06 -8.67
N ILE A 104 -9.63 7.72 -8.59
CA ILE A 104 -8.75 6.89 -9.40
C ILE A 104 -9.58 6.34 -10.56
N GLU A 105 -9.20 6.75 -11.77
CA GLU A 105 -9.88 6.30 -13.00
C GLU A 105 -9.40 4.93 -13.45
N ASN A 106 -8.10 4.69 -13.31
CA ASN A 106 -7.51 3.41 -13.71
C ASN A 106 -6.28 3.12 -12.84
N LEU A 107 -6.19 1.89 -12.37
CA LEU A 107 -5.06 1.42 -11.58
C LEU A 107 -4.53 0.13 -12.19
N VAL A 108 -3.29 0.16 -12.65
CA VAL A 108 -2.60 -1.01 -13.19
C VAL A 108 -1.55 -1.45 -12.19
N ILE A 109 -1.65 -2.69 -11.72
CA ILE A 109 -0.70 -3.25 -10.76
C ILE A 109 0.07 -4.38 -11.40
N THR A 110 1.40 -4.30 -11.37
CA THR A 110 2.27 -5.40 -11.76
C THR A 110 2.85 -6.06 -10.52
N VAL A 111 3.03 -7.37 -10.57
CA VAL A 111 3.54 -8.17 -9.47
C VAL A 111 4.64 -9.10 -9.99
N PRO A 112 5.59 -9.55 -9.12
CA PRO A 112 6.68 -10.42 -9.56
C PRO A 112 6.20 -11.76 -10.11
N LYS A 113 5.12 -12.29 -9.55
CA LYS A 113 4.52 -13.53 -9.99
C LYS A 113 3.01 -13.44 -9.84
N LEU A 114 2.30 -13.71 -10.93
CA LEU A 114 0.85 -13.65 -10.94
C LEU A 114 0.30 -14.95 -10.35
N GLU A 115 -0.27 -14.87 -9.17
CA GLU A 115 -0.88 -15.97 -8.46
C GLU A 115 -2.35 -15.65 -8.17
N VAL A 116 -3.21 -16.67 -8.26
CA VAL A 116 -4.65 -16.49 -8.03
C VAL A 116 -4.91 -15.91 -6.64
N LYS A 117 -4.22 -16.40 -5.62
CA LYS A 117 -4.39 -15.91 -4.25
C LYS A 117 -4.04 -14.43 -4.12
N LEU A 118 -2.98 -13.99 -4.78
CA LEU A 118 -2.58 -12.59 -4.78
C LEU A 118 -3.62 -11.72 -5.50
N VAL A 119 -4.12 -12.19 -6.65
CA VAL A 119 -5.16 -11.48 -7.40
C VAL A 119 -6.40 -11.32 -6.53
N ASP A 120 -6.82 -12.37 -5.82
CA ASP A 120 -7.97 -12.32 -4.93
C ASP A 120 -7.77 -11.30 -3.80
N CYS A 121 -6.57 -11.26 -3.22
CA CYS A 121 -6.23 -10.29 -2.18
C CYS A 121 -6.33 -8.86 -2.70
N LEU A 122 -5.77 -8.61 -3.89
CA LEU A 122 -5.78 -7.27 -4.49
C LEU A 122 -7.19 -6.83 -4.88
N MET A 123 -8.00 -7.74 -5.40
CA MET A 123 -9.39 -7.44 -5.74
C MET A 123 -10.21 -7.10 -4.49
N TYR A 124 -9.98 -7.83 -3.41
CA TYR A 124 -10.62 -7.52 -2.13
C TYR A 124 -10.23 -6.10 -1.65
N CYS A 125 -8.94 -5.76 -1.73
CA CYS A 125 -8.47 -4.44 -1.34
C CYS A 125 -9.07 -3.35 -2.22
N ALA A 126 -9.14 -3.58 -3.53
CA ALA A 126 -9.71 -2.61 -4.47
C ALA A 126 -11.18 -2.34 -4.17
N ASP A 127 -11.95 -3.39 -3.92
CA ASP A 127 -13.36 -3.25 -3.53
C ASP A 127 -13.51 -2.41 -2.28
N PHE A 128 -12.71 -2.72 -1.26
CA PHE A 128 -12.78 -2.01 0.02
C PHE A 128 -12.40 -0.54 -0.15
N LEU A 129 -11.43 -0.24 -1.01
CA LEU A 129 -10.96 1.13 -1.24
C LEU A 129 -11.79 1.85 -2.31
N GLU A 130 -12.85 1.22 -2.81
CA GLU A 130 -13.75 1.77 -3.83
C GLU A 130 -13.03 2.13 -5.14
N ILE A 131 -12.12 1.24 -5.55
CA ILE A 131 -11.41 1.36 -6.83
C ILE A 131 -12.00 0.34 -7.79
N ASP A 132 -12.40 0.80 -8.97
CA ASP A 132 -12.96 -0.06 -10.02
C ASP A 132 -11.91 -0.68 -10.93
#